data_df38836bfb9f999eeb3d3675dd8b51e4
#
_entry.id   df38836bfb9f999eeb3d3675dd8b51e4
#
_cell.length_a   1.000
_cell.length_b   1.000
_cell.length_c   1.000
_cell.angle_alpha   90.00
_cell.angle_beta   90.00
_cell.angle_gamma   90.00
#
_symmetry.space_group_name_H-M   'P 1'
#
loop_
_entity.id
_entity.type
_entity.pdbx_description
1 polymer ?
#
loop_
_entity_poly.entity_id
_entity_poly.type
_entity_poly.pdbx_seq_one_letter_code
_entity_poly.pdbx_strand_id
1 'polypeptide(L)'
;MAKHKSKQKILVIDDSPVSLTLMESALEECGARVFLASNAQEARSILHRHDIALIYLDIMMPDILGYDFAKEIHARPRCRYVPIIFITALKNDDEDILRSYKSGVVDILKKPVEPEIIKSKTRVFLQLDSQRRVIEEQQRDLKTAFKRLQDYAQHDQLTGLFNREQITNILARLVSTSKRKSRSIAVMFLDLDHFKVVNDSYGHSVGDLLLRSTALRLKGCVRDIDYVARLGGDEFCIVLTDVNSSADTSTVANRIIDALAAPHFVQKHEIFAAASIGIAMYDGTQNSANVLLKNADAAMYLAKNKGRNQFAYFSQELEEEAMMRIELGAKLKHAIENKQLMTYYQPQYGPAGKEIIGFEALLRWELEGTMISPILFISIAEESGLINDLGLWVMNDACAQLKYWQEQCGLDPSVTISVNVSSRQLAYDGFISSLESALETSQISPQCLELELTETAVMSDPERCADIFTQLQNLGIKVSVDDFGTGYSSLSYLSALPLDALKIDRSFVSNIIDDKKNQSITKAIIGLSHSLGLKVVAEGVETIAQQHFLMDNGCDAMQGFLLSKPLPAKDIEALL
;
A
#
# COMPACT_ATOMS: atom_id res chain seq x y z
N MET A 1 39.21 17.82 -7.67
CA MET A 1 40.45 17.04 -7.83
C MET A 1 40.76 16.96 -9.30
N ALA A 2 41.84 17.64 -9.74
CA ALA A 2 42.26 17.64 -11.14
C ALA A 2 42.75 16.22 -11.51
N LYS A 3 42.01 15.51 -12.37
CA LYS A 3 42.51 14.28 -12.98
C LYS A 3 43.80 14.59 -13.72
N HIS A 4 44.90 13.93 -13.37
CA HIS A 4 46.14 13.94 -14.15
C HIS A 4 45.77 13.60 -15.61
N LYS A 5 45.75 14.61 -16.48
CA LYS A 5 45.69 14.40 -17.95
C LYS A 5 46.90 13.56 -18.33
N SER A 6 46.74 12.29 -18.62
CA SER A 6 47.81 11.48 -19.18
C SER A 6 48.26 12.13 -20.49
N LYS A 7 49.59 12.36 -20.64
CA LYS A 7 50.12 12.93 -21.86
C LYS A 7 49.68 12.13 -23.07
N GLN A 8 49.21 12.81 -24.11
CA GLN A 8 48.91 12.17 -25.41
C GLN A 8 50.14 11.47 -25.93
N LYS A 9 49.97 10.42 -26.72
CA LYS A 9 51.05 9.54 -27.17
C LYS A 9 51.18 9.63 -28.69
N ILE A 10 52.37 9.84 -29.15
CA ILE A 10 52.74 9.88 -30.58
C ILE A 10 53.62 8.67 -30.87
N LEU A 11 53.41 8.02 -31.99
CA LEU A 11 54.28 6.95 -32.48
C LEU A 11 54.99 7.43 -33.74
N VAL A 12 56.33 7.32 -33.75
CA VAL A 12 57.17 7.57 -34.92
C VAL A 12 57.76 6.25 -35.37
N ILE A 13 57.66 5.97 -36.66
CA ILE A 13 58.09 4.71 -37.26
C ILE A 13 58.96 5.02 -38.46
N ASP A 14 60.27 4.76 -38.34
CA ASP A 14 61.30 5.04 -39.37
C ASP A 14 62.49 4.09 -39.15
N ASP A 15 62.99 3.48 -40.17
CA ASP A 15 64.13 2.54 -40.06
C ASP A 15 65.48 3.24 -39.84
N SER A 16 65.53 4.56 -40.04
CA SER A 16 66.76 5.40 -39.83
C SER A 16 66.85 5.89 -38.39
N PRO A 17 67.86 5.47 -37.61
CA PRO A 17 68.05 5.99 -36.25
C PRO A 17 68.23 7.51 -36.19
N VAL A 18 68.83 8.10 -37.24
CA VAL A 18 68.97 9.55 -37.32
C VAL A 18 67.67 10.27 -37.51
N SER A 19 66.77 9.72 -38.35
CA SER A 19 65.41 10.25 -38.52
C SER A 19 64.58 10.15 -37.21
N LEU A 20 64.68 9.02 -36.50
CA LEU A 20 63.95 8.82 -35.20
C LEU A 20 64.45 9.87 -34.17
N THR A 21 65.79 10.11 -34.06
CA THR A 21 66.33 11.09 -33.11
C THR A 21 65.92 12.52 -33.46
N LEU A 22 65.94 12.88 -34.75
CA LEU A 22 65.46 14.19 -35.20
C LEU A 22 63.96 14.41 -34.92
N MET A 23 63.14 13.41 -35.18
CA MET A 23 61.72 13.46 -34.92
C MET A 23 61.42 13.53 -33.42
N GLU A 24 62.14 12.78 -32.60
CA GLU A 24 61.99 12.83 -31.14
C GLU A 24 62.26 14.23 -30.61
N SER A 25 63.39 14.81 -30.99
CA SER A 25 63.76 16.17 -30.61
C SER A 25 62.78 17.23 -31.09
N ALA A 26 62.27 17.11 -32.33
CA ALA A 26 61.25 18.03 -32.84
C ALA A 26 59.89 17.92 -32.09
N LEU A 27 59.57 16.74 -31.56
CA LEU A 27 58.30 16.47 -30.89
C LEU A 27 58.32 16.68 -29.36
N GLU A 28 59.51 16.77 -28.73
CA GLU A 28 59.65 16.99 -27.27
C GLU A 28 58.88 18.22 -26.79
N GLU A 29 58.86 19.30 -27.54
CA GLU A 29 58.17 20.55 -27.18
C GLU A 29 56.67 20.50 -27.36
N CYS A 30 56.13 19.44 -28.00
CA CYS A 30 54.64 19.29 -28.21
C CYS A 30 53.89 18.81 -26.99
N GLY A 31 54.58 18.50 -25.87
CA GLY A 31 53.96 18.10 -24.61
C GLY A 31 53.34 16.68 -24.62
N ALA A 32 53.54 15.92 -25.69
CA ALA A 32 53.12 14.52 -25.82
C ALA A 32 54.25 13.56 -25.41
N ARG A 33 53.91 12.31 -25.21
CA ARG A 33 54.89 11.22 -25.03
C ARG A 33 55.16 10.56 -26.37
N VAL A 34 56.39 10.62 -26.80
CA VAL A 34 56.84 10.04 -28.07
C VAL A 34 57.28 8.60 -27.85
N PHE A 35 56.85 7.72 -28.74
CA PHE A 35 57.29 6.34 -28.86
C PHE A 35 57.98 6.19 -30.22
N LEU A 36 59.15 5.56 -30.25
CA LEU A 36 59.94 5.33 -31.44
C LEU A 36 59.85 3.83 -31.78
N ALA A 37 59.76 3.53 -33.06
CA ALA A 37 59.83 2.16 -33.60
C ALA A 37 60.72 2.17 -34.85
N SER A 38 61.69 1.28 -34.89
CA SER A 38 62.63 1.13 -36.00
C SER A 38 62.14 0.19 -37.10
N ASN A 39 61.02 -0.53 -36.82
CA ASN A 39 60.41 -1.52 -37.73
C ASN A 39 58.91 -1.74 -37.38
N ALA A 40 58.20 -2.44 -38.27
CA ALA A 40 56.79 -2.71 -38.10
C ALA A 40 56.48 -3.60 -36.88
N GLN A 41 57.39 -4.49 -36.48
CA GLN A 41 57.16 -5.39 -35.34
C GLN A 41 57.16 -4.62 -34.02
N GLU A 42 58.09 -3.70 -33.82
CA GLU A 42 58.12 -2.79 -32.66
C GLU A 42 56.89 -1.90 -32.64
N ALA A 43 56.51 -1.33 -33.79
CA ALA A 43 55.31 -0.51 -33.91
C ALA A 43 54.04 -1.28 -33.52
N ARG A 44 53.90 -2.55 -33.97
CA ARG A 44 52.78 -3.43 -33.57
C ARG A 44 52.73 -3.63 -32.06
N SER A 45 53.86 -3.82 -31.41
CA SER A 45 53.96 -4.00 -29.96
C SER A 45 53.51 -2.73 -29.21
N ILE A 46 53.91 -1.57 -29.67
CA ILE A 46 53.53 -0.27 -29.08
C ILE A 46 52.03 0.00 -29.26
N LEU A 47 51.51 -0.22 -30.47
CA LEU A 47 50.10 -0.06 -30.81
C LEU A 47 49.19 -1.02 -30.02
N HIS A 48 49.70 -2.19 -29.63
CA HIS A 48 48.96 -3.12 -28.78
C HIS A 48 48.84 -2.64 -27.33
N ARG A 49 49.91 -1.98 -26.82
CA ARG A 49 50.01 -1.56 -25.40
C ARG A 49 49.51 -0.14 -25.12
N HIS A 50 49.43 0.69 -26.15
CA HIS A 50 49.20 2.12 -25.98
C HIS A 50 48.17 2.66 -26.96
N ASP A 51 47.30 3.54 -26.44
CA ASP A 51 46.41 4.33 -27.28
C ASP A 51 47.18 5.53 -27.84
N ILE A 52 47.45 5.50 -29.14
CA ILE A 52 48.23 6.49 -29.88
C ILE A 52 47.28 7.57 -30.42
N ALA A 53 47.68 8.84 -30.32
CA ALA A 53 46.93 10.00 -30.81
C ALA A 53 47.34 10.42 -32.24
N LEU A 54 48.58 10.12 -32.63
CA LEU A 54 49.13 10.47 -33.93
C LEU A 54 50.26 9.51 -34.29
N ILE A 55 50.35 9.10 -35.55
CA ILE A 55 51.43 8.25 -36.07
C ILE A 55 52.17 9.00 -37.18
N TYR A 56 53.50 9.06 -37.07
CA TYR A 56 54.38 9.39 -38.14
C TYR A 56 54.98 8.10 -38.71
N LEU A 57 54.90 7.90 -40.03
CA LEU A 57 55.27 6.62 -40.66
C LEU A 57 56.13 6.87 -41.91
N ASP A 58 57.29 6.29 -41.92
CA ASP A 58 58.12 6.28 -43.15
C ASP A 58 57.44 5.34 -44.19
N ILE A 59 57.44 5.76 -45.44
CA ILE A 59 56.96 4.98 -46.57
C ILE A 59 57.89 3.84 -46.92
N MET A 60 59.19 4.09 -46.86
CA MET A 60 60.28 3.18 -47.34
C MET A 60 60.92 2.49 -46.14
N MET A 61 60.33 1.38 -45.68
CA MET A 61 60.90 0.54 -44.63
C MET A 61 61.36 -0.81 -45.24
N PRO A 62 62.42 -1.43 -44.69
CA PRO A 62 62.96 -2.69 -45.23
C PRO A 62 61.96 -3.89 -45.09
N ASP A 63 61.11 -3.92 -44.08
CA ASP A 63 60.26 -5.04 -43.70
C ASP A 63 58.87 -4.95 -44.31
N ILE A 64 58.31 -3.75 -44.53
CA ILE A 64 56.96 -3.52 -45.10
C ILE A 64 56.87 -2.14 -45.71
N LEU A 65 56.12 -2.00 -46.80
CA LEU A 65 55.87 -0.65 -47.35
C LEU A 65 54.90 0.11 -46.43
N GLY A 66 55.18 1.39 -46.15
CA GLY A 66 54.37 2.24 -45.30
C GLY A 66 52.88 2.26 -45.67
N TYR A 67 52.55 2.20 -46.96
CA TYR A 67 51.16 2.13 -47.47
C TYR A 67 50.40 0.91 -46.96
N ASP A 68 51.03 -0.25 -46.96
CA ASP A 68 50.38 -1.49 -46.55
C ASP A 68 50.31 -1.59 -45.02
N PHE A 69 51.34 -1.05 -44.34
CA PHE A 69 51.31 -0.97 -42.88
C PHE A 69 50.25 0.02 -42.36
N ALA A 70 50.03 1.15 -43.03
CA ALA A 70 48.96 2.08 -42.69
C ALA A 70 47.57 1.43 -42.79
N LYS A 71 47.31 0.61 -43.82
CA LYS A 71 46.07 -0.18 -43.95
C LYS A 71 45.95 -1.20 -42.83
N GLU A 72 47.04 -1.90 -42.46
CA GLU A 72 47.06 -2.85 -41.33
C GLU A 72 46.73 -2.14 -40.02
N ILE A 73 47.28 -0.94 -39.78
CA ILE A 73 47.00 -0.15 -38.58
C ILE A 73 45.50 0.23 -38.53
N HIS A 74 44.93 0.75 -39.61
CA HIS A 74 43.55 1.17 -39.67
C HIS A 74 42.53 -0.02 -39.63
N ALA A 75 42.95 -1.23 -40.00
CA ALA A 75 42.14 -2.45 -39.85
C ALA A 75 41.92 -2.81 -38.36
N ARG A 76 42.73 -2.31 -37.43
CA ARG A 76 42.59 -2.53 -35.99
C ARG A 76 41.51 -1.63 -35.40
N PRO A 77 40.52 -2.14 -34.67
CA PRO A 77 39.41 -1.33 -34.12
C PRO A 77 39.88 -0.10 -33.31
N ARG A 78 40.94 -0.24 -32.51
CA ARG A 78 41.48 0.83 -31.67
C ARG A 78 42.23 1.90 -32.47
N CYS A 79 42.79 1.56 -33.63
CA CYS A 79 43.60 2.46 -34.46
C CYS A 79 42.86 2.98 -35.69
N ARG A 80 41.61 2.58 -35.90
CA ARG A 80 40.81 2.86 -37.12
C ARG A 80 40.76 4.35 -37.50
N TYR A 81 40.80 5.21 -36.52
CA TYR A 81 40.66 6.66 -36.69
C TYR A 81 41.92 7.43 -36.22
N VAL A 82 43.00 6.72 -35.95
CA VAL A 82 44.26 7.37 -35.58
C VAL A 82 44.87 8.02 -36.83
N PRO A 83 45.14 9.33 -36.81
CA PRO A 83 45.74 10.00 -37.96
C PRO A 83 47.16 9.47 -38.18
N ILE A 84 47.47 9.17 -39.43
CA ILE A 84 48.80 8.76 -39.89
C ILE A 84 49.32 9.83 -40.83
N ILE A 85 50.54 10.33 -40.58
CA ILE A 85 51.25 11.25 -41.44
C ILE A 85 52.44 10.50 -42.03
N PHE A 86 52.51 10.45 -43.36
CA PHE A 86 53.68 9.87 -44.02
C PHE A 86 54.85 10.81 -44.00
N ILE A 87 56.07 10.24 -43.87
CA ILE A 87 57.32 10.90 -44.08
C ILE A 87 58.00 10.22 -45.24
N THR A 88 58.43 10.97 -46.25
CA THR A 88 58.98 10.36 -47.49
C THR A 88 60.14 11.16 -48.10
N ALA A 89 61.08 10.46 -48.71
CA ALA A 89 62.16 11.03 -49.54
C ALA A 89 61.79 11.01 -51.04
N LEU A 90 60.64 10.49 -51.45
CA LEU A 90 60.23 10.34 -52.84
C LEU A 90 60.05 11.69 -53.55
N LYS A 91 60.46 11.78 -54.82
CA LYS A 91 60.15 12.91 -55.69
C LYS A 91 58.68 12.84 -56.10
N ASN A 92 58.04 14.02 -56.22
CA ASN A 92 56.61 14.19 -56.50
C ASN A 92 56.22 13.50 -57.83
N ASP A 93 55.78 12.24 -57.76
CA ASP A 93 54.95 11.68 -58.80
C ASP A 93 53.50 11.73 -58.28
N ASP A 94 52.57 12.28 -59.07
CA ASP A 94 51.16 12.43 -58.71
C ASP A 94 50.53 11.10 -58.36
N GLU A 95 51.01 9.99 -58.86
CA GLU A 95 50.59 8.63 -58.54
C GLU A 95 50.89 8.21 -57.09
N ASP A 96 52.08 8.57 -56.55
CA ASP A 96 52.46 8.24 -55.18
C ASP A 96 51.66 9.07 -54.13
N ILE A 97 51.39 10.32 -54.47
CA ILE A 97 50.55 11.18 -53.64
C ILE A 97 49.13 10.62 -53.59
N LEU A 98 48.55 10.24 -54.73
CA LEU A 98 47.22 9.65 -54.81
C LEU A 98 47.12 8.31 -54.07
N ARG A 99 48.19 7.49 -54.15
CA ARG A 99 48.28 6.21 -53.44
C ARG A 99 48.34 6.38 -51.93
N SER A 100 49.05 7.43 -51.47
CA SER A 100 49.11 7.79 -50.05
C SER A 100 47.72 8.11 -49.47
N TYR A 101 46.96 8.99 -50.11
CA TYR A 101 45.60 9.31 -49.63
C TYR A 101 44.63 8.13 -49.71
N LYS A 102 44.75 7.25 -50.71
CA LYS A 102 43.95 6.01 -50.78
C LYS A 102 44.25 5.02 -49.66
N SER A 103 45.43 5.09 -48.99
CA SER A 103 45.76 4.27 -47.83
C SER A 103 45.13 4.78 -46.51
N GLY A 104 44.39 5.91 -46.54
CA GLY A 104 43.72 6.49 -45.36
C GLY A 104 44.61 7.46 -44.56
N VAL A 105 45.71 7.86 -45.09
CA VAL A 105 46.65 8.80 -44.46
C VAL A 105 46.10 10.22 -44.55
N VAL A 106 46.33 11.00 -43.50
CA VAL A 106 45.79 12.37 -43.39
C VAL A 106 46.69 13.44 -43.93
N ASP A 107 48.03 13.14 -44.05
CA ASP A 107 49.00 14.10 -44.54
C ASP A 107 50.31 13.42 -44.94
N ILE A 108 51.19 14.18 -45.72
CA ILE A 108 52.48 13.72 -46.17
C ILE A 108 53.55 14.80 -45.93
N LEU A 109 54.72 14.44 -45.39
CA LEU A 109 55.87 15.30 -45.16
C LEU A 109 57.07 14.83 -45.98
N LYS A 110 57.72 15.75 -46.64
CA LYS A 110 58.95 15.46 -47.41
C LYS A 110 60.22 15.57 -46.56
N LYS A 111 61.06 14.56 -46.67
CA LYS A 111 62.44 14.64 -46.12
C LYS A 111 63.35 15.57 -47.02
N PRO A 112 64.14 16.47 -46.42
CA PRO A 112 64.30 16.78 -45.00
C PRO A 112 63.07 17.56 -44.47
N VAL A 113 62.51 17.15 -43.33
CA VAL A 113 61.30 17.80 -42.73
C VAL A 113 61.77 18.93 -41.81
N GLU A 114 61.23 20.11 -42.00
CA GLU A 114 61.49 21.25 -41.11
C GLU A 114 60.82 21.01 -39.75
N PRO A 115 61.55 21.14 -38.61
CA PRO A 115 61.00 20.91 -37.28
C PRO A 115 59.74 21.71 -36.98
N GLU A 116 59.64 22.94 -37.45
CA GLU A 116 58.47 23.80 -37.23
C GLU A 116 57.19 23.27 -37.94
N ILE A 117 57.30 22.61 -39.07
CA ILE A 117 56.21 21.99 -39.79
C ILE A 117 55.73 20.77 -38.99
N ILE A 118 56.65 19.95 -38.46
CA ILE A 118 56.31 18.80 -37.60
C ILE A 118 55.57 19.29 -36.39
N LYS A 119 56.09 20.29 -35.66
CA LYS A 119 55.47 20.86 -34.47
C LYS A 119 54.05 21.39 -34.74
N SER A 120 53.91 22.18 -35.83
CA SER A 120 52.60 22.76 -36.18
C SER A 120 51.56 21.70 -36.49
N LYS A 121 51.85 20.71 -37.32
CA LYS A 121 50.96 19.62 -37.67
C LYS A 121 50.61 18.75 -36.43
N THR A 122 51.66 18.43 -35.64
CA THR A 122 51.46 17.69 -34.39
C THR A 122 50.45 18.37 -33.47
N ARG A 123 50.59 19.67 -33.23
CA ARG A 123 49.67 20.44 -32.37
C ARG A 123 48.25 20.36 -32.87
N VAL A 124 47.99 20.47 -34.16
CA VAL A 124 46.64 20.37 -34.75
C VAL A 124 46.05 19.01 -34.48
N PHE A 125 46.78 17.92 -34.77
CA PHE A 125 46.22 16.56 -34.57
C PHE A 125 46.08 16.19 -33.11
N LEU A 126 46.95 16.63 -32.21
CA LEU A 126 46.77 16.45 -30.76
C LEU A 126 45.57 17.24 -30.25
N GLN A 127 45.31 18.44 -30.77
CA GLN A 127 44.12 19.20 -30.42
C GLN A 127 42.86 18.49 -30.89
N LEU A 128 42.84 17.96 -32.11
CA LEU A 128 41.72 17.16 -32.63
C LEU A 128 41.46 15.89 -31.79
N ASP A 129 42.52 15.15 -31.42
CA ASP A 129 42.41 13.99 -30.55
C ASP A 129 41.86 14.38 -29.16
N SER A 130 42.33 15.50 -28.60
CA SER A 130 41.80 16.01 -27.33
C SER A 130 40.33 16.36 -27.41
N GLN A 131 39.88 17.05 -28.46
CA GLN A 131 38.47 17.36 -28.67
C GLN A 131 37.62 16.08 -28.84
N ARG A 132 38.10 15.12 -29.64
CA ARG A 132 37.42 13.84 -29.82
C ARG A 132 37.21 13.11 -28.49
N ARG A 133 38.23 13.02 -27.64
CA ARG A 133 38.16 12.38 -26.33
C ARG A 133 37.14 13.07 -25.42
N VAL A 134 37.11 14.39 -25.42
CA VAL A 134 36.11 15.16 -24.64
C VAL A 134 34.67 14.85 -25.13
N ILE A 135 34.46 14.81 -26.44
CA ILE A 135 33.14 14.49 -27.01
C ILE A 135 32.72 13.07 -26.65
N GLU A 136 33.63 12.09 -26.76
CA GLU A 136 33.35 10.69 -26.39
C GLU A 136 33.01 10.54 -24.90
N GLU A 137 33.71 11.28 -24.01
CA GLU A 137 33.41 11.30 -22.56
C GLU A 137 32.01 11.91 -22.29
N GLN A 138 31.74 13.08 -22.89
CA GLN A 138 30.45 13.75 -22.76
C GLN A 138 29.29 12.88 -23.28
N GLN A 139 29.47 12.17 -24.38
CA GLN A 139 28.44 11.24 -24.89
C GLN A 139 28.18 10.09 -23.94
N ARG A 140 29.20 9.53 -23.27
CA ARG A 140 29.03 8.48 -22.25
C ARG A 140 28.30 9.01 -21.03
N ASP A 141 28.67 10.19 -20.56
CA ASP A 141 28.03 10.83 -19.41
C ASP A 141 26.58 11.16 -19.71
N LEU A 142 26.30 11.71 -20.89
CA LEU A 142 24.95 12.01 -21.34
C LEU A 142 24.09 10.74 -21.42
N LYS A 143 24.61 9.66 -21.99
CA LYS A 143 23.90 8.37 -22.08
C LYS A 143 23.60 7.80 -20.69
N THR A 144 24.55 7.92 -19.76
CA THR A 144 24.37 7.46 -18.39
C THR A 144 23.34 8.32 -17.66
N ALA A 145 23.41 9.65 -17.81
CA ALA A 145 22.44 10.57 -17.24
C ALA A 145 21.03 10.34 -17.80
N PHE A 146 20.92 10.15 -19.11
CA PHE A 146 19.65 9.85 -19.77
C PHE A 146 19.00 8.56 -19.25
N LYS A 147 19.80 7.50 -19.09
CA LYS A 147 19.31 6.24 -18.52
C LYS A 147 18.81 6.43 -17.09
N ARG A 148 19.54 7.17 -16.26
CA ARG A 148 19.11 7.50 -14.90
C ARG A 148 17.80 8.30 -14.89
N LEU A 149 17.69 9.32 -15.73
CA LEU A 149 16.46 10.12 -15.84
C LEU A 149 15.28 9.26 -16.27
N GLN A 150 15.48 8.34 -17.20
CA GLN A 150 14.45 7.40 -17.63
C GLN A 150 14.01 6.46 -16.48
N ASP A 151 14.97 5.94 -15.71
CA ASP A 151 14.70 5.13 -14.54
C ASP A 151 13.91 5.92 -13.47
N TYR A 152 14.27 7.19 -13.23
CA TYR A 152 13.55 8.10 -12.32
C TYR A 152 12.12 8.39 -12.80
N ALA A 153 11.92 8.59 -14.09
CA ALA A 153 10.61 8.89 -14.66
C ALA A 153 9.65 7.67 -14.65
N GLN A 154 10.16 6.45 -14.59
CA GLN A 154 9.37 5.23 -14.73
C GLN A 154 9.18 4.45 -13.43
N HIS A 155 10.07 4.63 -12.44
CA HIS A 155 10.10 3.80 -11.23
C HIS A 155 9.95 4.63 -9.95
N ASP A 156 9.34 4.01 -8.94
CA ASP A 156 9.32 4.51 -7.57
C ASP A 156 10.72 4.36 -6.95
N GLN A 157 11.25 5.44 -6.40
CA GLN A 157 12.64 5.49 -5.92
C GLN A 157 12.88 4.68 -4.64
N LEU A 158 11.83 4.42 -3.86
CA LEU A 158 11.94 3.64 -2.64
C LEU A 158 11.97 2.14 -2.91
N THR A 159 11.04 1.68 -3.75
CA THR A 159 10.76 0.25 -3.95
C THR A 159 11.34 -0.32 -5.23
N GLY A 160 11.68 0.53 -6.22
CA GLY A 160 12.12 0.12 -7.55
C GLY A 160 11.02 -0.52 -8.41
N LEU A 161 9.78 -0.46 -7.98
CA LEU A 161 8.60 -0.83 -8.77
C LEU A 161 8.28 0.25 -9.81
N PHE A 162 7.38 -0.01 -10.75
CA PHE A 162 6.85 1.06 -11.59
C PHE A 162 6.17 2.13 -10.72
N ASN A 163 6.24 3.39 -11.15
CA ASN A 163 5.49 4.47 -10.50
C ASN A 163 4.07 4.59 -11.07
N ARG A 164 3.27 5.49 -10.50
CA ARG A 164 1.88 5.75 -10.92
C ARG A 164 1.76 6.10 -12.39
N GLU A 165 2.64 6.95 -12.91
CA GLU A 165 2.60 7.39 -14.30
C GLU A 165 2.86 6.22 -15.25
N GLN A 166 3.90 5.44 -14.99
CA GLN A 166 4.29 4.33 -15.84
C GLN A 166 3.25 3.22 -15.86
N ILE A 167 2.66 2.84 -14.72
CA ILE A 167 1.63 1.79 -14.70
C ILE A 167 0.35 2.24 -15.43
N THR A 168 -0.02 3.53 -15.32
CA THR A 168 -1.16 4.08 -16.06
C THR A 168 -0.91 4.03 -17.56
N ASN A 169 0.30 4.37 -18.02
CA ASN A 169 0.69 4.29 -19.43
C ASN A 169 0.69 2.85 -19.95
N ILE A 170 1.20 1.89 -19.15
CA ILE A 170 1.17 0.47 -19.47
C ILE A 170 -0.29 -0.01 -19.61
N LEU A 171 -1.13 0.29 -18.63
CA LEU A 171 -2.53 -0.12 -18.61
C LEU A 171 -3.30 0.47 -19.80
N ALA A 172 -3.10 1.75 -20.14
CA ALA A 172 -3.72 2.38 -21.30
C ALA A 172 -3.36 1.65 -22.61
N ARG A 173 -2.09 1.27 -22.77
CA ARG A 173 -1.63 0.48 -23.91
C ARG A 173 -2.24 -0.91 -23.93
N LEU A 174 -2.32 -1.60 -22.78
CA LEU A 174 -2.92 -2.92 -22.65
C LEU A 174 -4.42 -2.88 -23.02
N VAL A 175 -5.18 -1.94 -22.47
CA VAL A 175 -6.62 -1.73 -22.80
C VAL A 175 -6.81 -1.51 -24.30
N SER A 176 -5.96 -0.67 -24.93
CA SER A 176 -6.06 -0.42 -26.37
C SER A 176 -5.78 -1.64 -27.25
N THR A 177 -4.89 -2.52 -26.78
CA THR A 177 -4.53 -3.77 -27.49
C THR A 177 -5.50 -4.90 -27.22
N SER A 178 -6.08 -4.96 -26.05
CA SER A 178 -7.05 -6.01 -25.64
C SER A 178 -8.36 -5.91 -26.44
N LYS A 179 -8.80 -4.69 -26.80
CA LYS A 179 -9.92 -4.49 -27.71
C LYS A 179 -9.78 -5.23 -29.05
N ARG A 180 -8.53 -5.45 -29.50
CA ARG A 180 -8.23 -6.10 -30.81
C ARG A 180 -7.99 -7.60 -30.70
N LYS A 181 -7.62 -8.13 -29.51
CA LYS A 181 -7.12 -9.51 -29.34
C LYS A 181 -7.91 -10.34 -28.33
N SER A 182 -9.05 -9.85 -27.81
CA SER A 182 -9.87 -10.53 -26.76
C SER A 182 -9.04 -11.02 -25.57
N ARG A 183 -8.03 -10.22 -25.16
CA ARG A 183 -7.22 -10.53 -23.97
C ARG A 183 -7.87 -9.91 -22.74
N SER A 184 -8.05 -10.71 -21.71
CA SER A 184 -8.57 -10.24 -20.43
C SER A 184 -7.45 -9.69 -19.57
N ILE A 185 -7.73 -8.57 -18.90
CA ILE A 185 -6.83 -7.88 -17.99
C ILE A 185 -7.54 -7.77 -16.65
N ALA A 186 -6.81 -7.90 -15.55
CA ALA A 186 -7.30 -7.55 -14.23
C ALA A 186 -6.37 -6.51 -13.60
N VAL A 187 -6.96 -5.52 -12.96
CA VAL A 187 -6.25 -4.52 -12.14
C VAL A 187 -6.54 -4.83 -10.68
N MET A 188 -5.49 -4.96 -9.88
CA MET A 188 -5.58 -5.06 -8.43
C MET A 188 -5.03 -3.78 -7.82
N PHE A 189 -5.81 -3.11 -7.00
CA PHE A 189 -5.39 -1.99 -6.17
C PHE A 189 -5.24 -2.51 -4.74
N LEU A 190 -4.10 -2.24 -4.10
CA LEU A 190 -3.74 -2.79 -2.82
C LEU A 190 -3.28 -1.69 -1.89
N ASP A 191 -3.68 -1.77 -0.62
CA ASP A 191 -3.27 -0.87 0.45
C ASP A 191 -2.88 -1.68 1.69
N LEU A 192 -1.81 -1.28 2.36
CA LEU A 192 -1.35 -1.95 3.59
C LEU A 192 -2.18 -1.49 4.78
N ASP A 193 -2.92 -2.42 5.37
CA ASP A 193 -3.76 -2.15 6.52
C ASP A 193 -2.92 -1.65 7.72
N HIS A 194 -3.36 -0.57 8.34
CA HIS A 194 -2.73 0.03 9.52
C HIS A 194 -1.26 0.48 9.35
N PHE A 195 -0.79 0.72 8.11
CA PHE A 195 0.58 1.17 7.85
C PHE A 195 0.97 2.44 8.62
N LYS A 196 0.02 3.36 8.83
CA LYS A 196 0.23 4.56 9.66
C LYS A 196 0.65 4.20 11.09
N VAL A 197 0.03 3.17 11.69
CA VAL A 197 0.38 2.71 13.05
C VAL A 197 1.82 2.22 13.11
N VAL A 198 2.30 1.55 12.06
CA VAL A 198 3.70 1.11 11.96
C VAL A 198 4.64 2.32 11.92
N ASN A 199 4.31 3.35 11.12
CA ASN A 199 5.10 4.57 11.07
C ASN A 199 5.11 5.32 12.41
N ASP A 200 3.97 5.43 13.06
CA ASP A 200 3.82 6.14 14.33
C ASP A 200 4.55 5.41 15.47
N SER A 201 4.56 4.06 15.45
CA SER A 201 5.19 3.23 16.50
C SER A 201 6.68 3.01 16.31
N TYR A 202 7.15 2.80 15.06
CA TYR A 202 8.54 2.39 14.75
C TYR A 202 9.32 3.42 13.92
N GLY A 203 8.67 4.50 13.48
CA GLY A 203 9.25 5.56 12.67
C GLY A 203 9.27 5.28 11.17
N HIS A 204 9.33 6.34 10.36
CA HIS A 204 9.28 6.28 8.88
C HIS A 204 10.36 5.40 8.25
N SER A 205 11.56 5.31 8.86
CA SER A 205 12.64 4.46 8.33
C SER A 205 12.29 2.97 8.35
N VAL A 206 11.54 2.52 9.35
CA VAL A 206 11.05 1.14 9.45
C VAL A 206 9.90 0.93 8.47
N GLY A 207 9.00 1.91 8.33
CA GLY A 207 7.95 1.91 7.31
C GLY A 207 8.51 1.80 5.89
N ASP A 208 9.57 2.55 5.55
CA ASP A 208 10.24 2.46 4.25
C ASP A 208 10.82 1.06 3.97
N LEU A 209 11.38 0.41 4.98
CA LEU A 209 11.88 -0.97 4.84
C LEU A 209 10.72 -1.98 4.71
N LEU A 210 9.61 -1.77 5.41
CA LEU A 210 8.40 -2.57 5.23
C LEU A 210 7.87 -2.45 3.80
N LEU A 211 7.79 -1.24 3.24
CA LEU A 211 7.38 -1.01 1.85
C LEU A 211 8.30 -1.71 0.83
N ARG A 212 9.62 -1.71 1.07
CA ARG A 212 10.58 -2.47 0.24
C ARG A 212 10.36 -3.98 0.33
N SER A 213 10.12 -4.48 1.55
CA SER A 213 9.82 -5.91 1.78
C SER A 213 8.53 -6.32 1.08
N THR A 214 7.48 -5.50 1.20
CA THR A 214 6.21 -5.67 0.51
C THR A 214 6.41 -5.73 -1.01
N ALA A 215 7.14 -4.77 -1.58
CA ALA A 215 7.43 -4.74 -3.02
C ALA A 215 8.10 -6.02 -3.54
N LEU A 216 9.04 -6.56 -2.77
CA LEU A 216 9.71 -7.83 -3.12
C LEU A 216 8.74 -9.02 -3.08
N ARG A 217 7.88 -9.09 -2.05
CA ARG A 217 6.88 -10.16 -1.95
C ARG A 217 5.85 -10.08 -3.07
N LEU A 218 5.35 -8.89 -3.39
CA LEU A 218 4.42 -8.67 -4.50
C LEU A 218 5.00 -9.12 -5.84
N LYS A 219 6.27 -8.79 -6.12
CA LYS A 219 6.97 -9.29 -7.32
C LYS A 219 7.05 -10.81 -7.37
N GLY A 220 7.26 -11.47 -6.22
CA GLY A 220 7.29 -12.93 -6.12
C GLY A 220 5.91 -13.59 -6.28
N CYS A 221 4.84 -12.83 -6.11
CA CYS A 221 3.46 -13.32 -6.25
C CYS A 221 2.89 -13.23 -7.66
N VAL A 222 3.58 -12.64 -8.63
CA VAL A 222 3.09 -12.44 -10.00
C VAL A 222 4.05 -13.03 -11.02
N ARG A 223 3.62 -13.15 -12.28
CA ARG A 223 4.43 -13.66 -13.40
C ARG A 223 5.27 -12.52 -14.00
N ASP A 224 6.32 -12.86 -14.75
CA ASP A 224 7.19 -11.88 -15.44
C ASP A 224 6.43 -11.01 -16.47
N ILE A 225 5.28 -11.46 -16.96
CA ILE A 225 4.43 -10.73 -17.90
C ILE A 225 3.47 -9.75 -17.21
N ASP A 226 3.33 -9.85 -15.89
CA ASP A 226 2.48 -8.99 -15.08
C ASP A 226 3.25 -7.75 -14.61
N TYR A 227 2.55 -6.72 -14.22
CA TYR A 227 3.16 -5.46 -13.82
C TYR A 227 2.83 -5.14 -12.38
N VAL A 228 3.83 -4.70 -11.62
CA VAL A 228 3.68 -4.26 -10.23
C VAL A 228 4.18 -2.83 -10.11
N ALA A 229 3.38 -1.98 -9.48
CA ALA A 229 3.68 -0.57 -9.28
C ALA A 229 3.40 -0.15 -7.83
N ARG A 230 4.07 0.92 -7.39
CA ARG A 230 3.69 1.68 -6.19
C ARG A 230 3.12 3.02 -6.63
N LEU A 231 1.92 3.35 -6.12
CA LEU A 231 1.20 4.55 -6.52
C LEU A 231 1.53 5.75 -5.63
N GLY A 232 1.92 5.51 -4.40
CA GLY A 232 2.30 6.48 -3.38
C GLY A 232 1.97 5.94 -1.99
N GLY A 233 2.57 6.48 -0.93
CA GLY A 233 2.29 6.02 0.44
C GLY A 233 2.44 4.50 0.58
N ASP A 234 1.38 3.85 1.01
CA ASP A 234 1.19 2.40 1.21
C ASP A 234 0.39 1.73 0.09
N GLU A 235 0.08 2.47 -1.00
CA GLU A 235 -0.71 2.00 -2.13
C GLU A 235 0.14 1.32 -3.20
N PHE A 236 -0.27 0.13 -3.62
CA PHE A 236 0.33 -0.62 -4.73
C PHE A 236 -0.73 -0.95 -5.79
N CYS A 237 -0.27 -1.15 -7.01
CA CYS A 237 -1.10 -1.58 -8.13
C CYS A 237 -0.45 -2.75 -8.84
N ILE A 238 -1.26 -3.75 -9.18
CA ILE A 238 -0.84 -4.92 -9.94
C ILE A 238 -1.73 -5.02 -11.17
N VAL A 239 -1.12 -5.20 -12.33
CA VAL A 239 -1.85 -5.44 -13.57
C VAL A 239 -1.53 -6.85 -14.04
N LEU A 240 -2.51 -7.71 -13.97
CA LEU A 240 -2.44 -9.08 -14.46
C LEU A 240 -2.86 -9.11 -15.93
N THR A 241 -2.08 -9.80 -16.73
CA THR A 241 -2.31 -9.97 -18.17
C THR A 241 -2.69 -11.40 -18.49
N ASP A 242 -3.44 -11.59 -19.59
CA ASP A 242 -3.88 -12.92 -20.06
C ASP A 242 -4.60 -13.72 -18.94
N VAL A 243 -5.57 -13.08 -18.29
CA VAL A 243 -6.41 -13.66 -17.24
C VAL A 243 -7.59 -14.40 -17.91
N ASN A 244 -7.80 -15.67 -17.58
CA ASN A 244 -8.87 -16.46 -18.20
C ASN A 244 -10.18 -16.40 -17.41
N SER A 245 -10.11 -16.20 -16.09
CA SER A 245 -11.29 -16.21 -15.21
C SER A 245 -11.07 -15.39 -13.94
N SER A 246 -12.16 -15.10 -13.22
CA SER A 246 -12.10 -14.53 -11.88
C SER A 246 -11.40 -15.47 -10.88
N ALA A 247 -11.45 -16.78 -11.09
CA ALA A 247 -10.74 -17.75 -10.26
C ALA A 247 -9.21 -17.59 -10.33
N ASP A 248 -8.67 -17.24 -11.49
CA ASP A 248 -7.23 -16.97 -11.65
C ASP A 248 -6.80 -15.76 -10.82
N THR A 249 -7.61 -14.69 -10.85
CA THR A 249 -7.35 -13.47 -10.06
C THR A 249 -7.51 -13.70 -8.57
N SER A 250 -8.53 -14.47 -8.13
CA SER A 250 -8.70 -14.86 -6.73
C SER A 250 -7.50 -15.63 -6.21
N THR A 251 -6.95 -16.56 -7.02
CA THR A 251 -5.76 -17.33 -6.66
C THR A 251 -4.55 -16.43 -6.43
N VAL A 252 -4.34 -15.43 -7.30
CA VAL A 252 -3.24 -14.46 -7.12
C VAL A 252 -3.49 -13.57 -5.91
N ALA A 253 -4.72 -13.09 -5.70
CA ALA A 253 -5.07 -12.25 -4.56
C ALA A 253 -4.84 -12.96 -3.23
N ASN A 254 -5.30 -14.21 -3.08
CA ASN A 254 -5.04 -15.02 -1.88
C ASN A 254 -3.55 -15.24 -1.65
N ARG A 255 -2.79 -15.58 -2.69
CA ARG A 255 -1.33 -15.72 -2.59
C ARG A 255 -0.64 -14.46 -2.12
N ILE A 256 -1.13 -13.27 -2.53
CA ILE A 256 -0.61 -11.98 -2.08
C ILE A 256 -0.95 -11.77 -0.60
N ILE A 257 -2.20 -11.99 -0.19
CA ILE A 257 -2.65 -11.88 1.20
C ILE A 257 -1.81 -12.78 2.10
N ASP A 258 -1.67 -14.06 1.75
CA ASP A 258 -0.87 -15.03 2.52
C ASP A 258 0.61 -14.62 2.59
N ALA A 259 1.17 -14.13 1.48
CA ALA A 259 2.55 -13.68 1.43
C ALA A 259 2.80 -12.44 2.30
N LEU A 260 1.84 -11.51 2.38
CA LEU A 260 1.96 -10.30 3.18
C LEU A 260 1.65 -10.55 4.66
N ALA A 261 0.74 -11.45 4.99
CA ALA A 261 0.44 -11.87 6.37
C ALA A 261 1.62 -12.55 7.07
N ALA A 262 2.55 -13.16 6.32
CA ALA A 262 3.77 -13.70 6.89
C ALA A 262 4.64 -12.57 7.51
N PRO A 263 5.34 -12.82 8.62
CA PRO A 263 6.09 -11.79 9.32
C PRO A 263 7.16 -11.14 8.44
N HIS A 264 7.27 -9.82 8.51
CA HIS A 264 8.31 -9.03 7.88
C HIS A 264 9.43 -8.77 8.89
N PHE A 265 10.61 -9.32 8.62
CA PHE A 265 11.80 -9.07 9.45
C PHE A 265 12.49 -7.79 8.99
N VAL A 266 12.25 -6.71 9.72
CA VAL A 266 12.77 -5.37 9.41
C VAL A 266 13.67 -4.90 10.55
N GLN A 267 14.98 -4.81 10.29
CA GLN A 267 15.99 -4.53 11.31
C GLN A 267 15.91 -5.55 12.46
N LYS A 268 15.47 -5.12 13.65
CA LYS A 268 15.31 -5.97 14.84
C LYS A 268 13.84 -6.30 15.16
N HIS A 269 12.92 -5.87 14.30
CA HIS A 269 11.49 -5.97 14.53
C HIS A 269 10.87 -7.03 13.62
N GLU A 270 10.00 -7.81 14.18
CA GLU A 270 9.08 -8.69 13.47
C GLU A 270 7.75 -7.94 13.34
N ILE A 271 7.37 -7.59 12.10
CA ILE A 271 6.19 -6.78 11.81
C ILE A 271 5.22 -7.64 11.02
N PHE A 272 3.98 -7.70 11.47
CA PHE A 272 2.87 -8.30 10.75
C PHE A 272 2.15 -7.20 9.98
N ALA A 273 2.01 -7.36 8.67
CA ALA A 273 1.29 -6.45 7.81
C ALA A 273 0.20 -7.23 7.08
N ALA A 274 -1.00 -6.69 7.08
CA ALA A 274 -2.10 -7.18 6.28
C ALA A 274 -2.34 -6.23 5.09
N ALA A 275 -3.10 -6.67 4.10
CA ALA A 275 -3.44 -5.83 2.98
C ALA A 275 -4.89 -6.04 2.52
N SER A 276 -5.54 -4.94 2.16
CA SER A 276 -6.84 -4.94 1.51
C SER A 276 -6.66 -4.78 0.01
N ILE A 277 -7.31 -5.63 -0.80
CA ILE A 277 -7.14 -5.68 -2.25
C ILE A 277 -8.48 -5.47 -2.95
N GLY A 278 -8.54 -4.52 -3.89
CA GLY A 278 -9.66 -4.37 -4.80
C GLY A 278 -9.31 -4.86 -6.20
N ILE A 279 -10.20 -5.58 -6.84
CA ILE A 279 -9.98 -6.20 -8.15
C ILE A 279 -11.02 -5.68 -9.15
N ALA A 280 -10.55 -5.09 -10.25
CA ALA A 280 -11.37 -4.72 -11.39
C ALA A 280 -10.97 -5.54 -12.62
N MET A 281 -11.94 -6.24 -13.20
CA MET A 281 -11.77 -7.01 -14.43
C MET A 281 -12.08 -6.12 -15.64
N TYR A 282 -11.24 -6.20 -16.67
CA TYR A 282 -11.54 -5.58 -17.96
C TYR A 282 -12.53 -6.45 -18.73
N ASP A 283 -13.74 -5.94 -18.94
CA ASP A 283 -14.85 -6.63 -19.62
C ASP A 283 -15.03 -6.20 -21.08
N GLY A 284 -14.16 -5.32 -21.58
CA GLY A 284 -14.27 -4.77 -22.93
C GLY A 284 -15.11 -3.49 -23.05
N THR A 285 -15.87 -3.12 -22.03
CA THR A 285 -16.72 -1.90 -22.01
C THR A 285 -15.98 -0.67 -21.50
N GLN A 286 -15.04 -0.86 -20.54
CA GLN A 286 -14.24 0.25 -20.01
C GLN A 286 -13.29 0.78 -21.08
N ASN A 287 -13.40 2.09 -21.33
CA ASN A 287 -12.63 2.75 -22.39
C ASN A 287 -11.33 3.40 -21.90
N SER A 288 -11.04 3.39 -20.60
CA SER A 288 -9.94 4.13 -20.00
C SER A 288 -9.25 3.34 -18.89
N ALA A 289 -7.92 3.42 -18.85
CA ALA A 289 -7.10 2.91 -17.77
C ALA A 289 -7.50 3.50 -16.40
N ASN A 290 -7.84 4.79 -16.38
CA ASN A 290 -8.23 5.48 -15.15
C ASN A 290 -9.55 4.94 -14.58
N VAL A 291 -10.48 4.49 -15.40
CA VAL A 291 -11.73 3.88 -14.93
C VAL A 291 -11.44 2.54 -14.25
N LEU A 292 -10.58 1.70 -14.84
CA LEU A 292 -10.18 0.43 -14.21
C LEU A 292 -9.46 0.63 -12.88
N LEU A 293 -8.57 1.64 -12.80
CA LEU A 293 -7.89 1.98 -11.54
C LEU A 293 -8.89 2.48 -10.49
N LYS A 294 -9.82 3.37 -10.86
CA LYS A 294 -10.89 3.86 -9.97
C LYS A 294 -11.77 2.72 -9.47
N ASN A 295 -12.13 1.79 -10.35
CA ASN A 295 -12.97 0.65 -10.00
C ASN A 295 -12.25 -0.31 -9.04
N ALA A 296 -10.96 -0.56 -9.26
CA ALA A 296 -10.16 -1.37 -8.35
C ALA A 296 -9.98 -0.70 -6.98
N ASP A 297 -9.78 0.62 -6.95
CA ASP A 297 -9.70 1.42 -5.71
C ASP A 297 -11.02 1.36 -4.91
N ALA A 298 -12.18 1.55 -5.56
CA ALA A 298 -13.49 1.41 -4.93
C ALA A 298 -13.69 0.01 -4.33
N ALA A 299 -13.28 -1.03 -5.04
CA ALA A 299 -13.35 -2.41 -4.53
C ALA A 299 -12.41 -2.64 -3.33
N MET A 300 -11.21 -2.04 -3.33
CA MET A 300 -10.28 -2.09 -2.20
C MET A 300 -10.88 -1.46 -0.94
N TYR A 301 -11.53 -0.31 -1.09
CA TYR A 301 -12.21 0.35 0.02
C TYR A 301 -13.29 -0.55 0.66
N LEU A 302 -14.00 -1.33 -0.17
CA LEU A 302 -14.98 -2.32 0.32
C LEU A 302 -14.31 -3.49 1.05
N ALA A 303 -13.16 -3.95 0.57
CA ALA A 303 -12.40 -4.97 1.30
C ALA A 303 -11.97 -4.46 2.69
N LYS A 304 -11.60 -3.19 2.81
CA LYS A 304 -11.31 -2.54 4.10
C LYS A 304 -12.53 -2.54 5.03
N ASN A 305 -13.70 -2.18 4.52
CA ASN A 305 -14.94 -2.09 5.31
C ASN A 305 -15.48 -3.46 5.73
N LYS A 306 -15.22 -4.51 4.96
CA LYS A 306 -15.64 -5.89 5.27
C LYS A 306 -14.72 -6.62 6.27
N GLY A 307 -13.80 -5.90 6.93
CA GLY A 307 -12.93 -6.47 7.97
C GLY A 307 -11.45 -6.53 7.61
N ARG A 308 -11.01 -5.91 6.50
CA ARG A 308 -9.60 -5.87 6.04
C ARG A 308 -9.01 -7.25 5.74
N ASN A 309 -7.72 -7.31 5.41
CA ASN A 309 -6.99 -8.56 5.14
C ASN A 309 -7.72 -9.51 4.18
N GLN A 310 -8.32 -8.97 3.13
CA GLN A 310 -9.12 -9.69 2.15
C GLN A 310 -9.14 -8.96 0.81
N PHE A 311 -9.75 -9.59 -0.18
CA PHE A 311 -10.00 -8.93 -1.46
C PHE A 311 -11.49 -8.80 -1.76
N ALA A 312 -11.84 -7.82 -2.60
CA ALA A 312 -13.17 -7.65 -3.16
C ALA A 312 -13.10 -7.39 -4.67
N TYR A 313 -14.09 -7.86 -5.41
CA TYR A 313 -14.25 -7.51 -6.82
C TYR A 313 -15.09 -6.25 -6.96
N PHE A 314 -14.73 -5.41 -7.94
CA PHE A 314 -15.59 -4.33 -8.36
C PHE A 314 -16.84 -4.90 -9.04
N SER A 315 -18.00 -4.43 -8.60
CA SER A 315 -19.25 -4.54 -9.33
C SER A 315 -19.94 -3.17 -9.34
N GLN A 316 -20.87 -2.96 -10.26
CA GLN A 316 -21.58 -1.68 -10.36
C GLN A 316 -22.44 -1.43 -9.11
N GLU A 317 -23.01 -2.48 -8.54
CA GLU A 317 -23.78 -2.42 -7.27
C GLU A 317 -22.89 -1.91 -6.11
N LEU A 318 -21.60 -2.25 -6.12
CA LEU A 318 -20.65 -1.81 -5.10
C LEU A 318 -20.26 -0.33 -5.24
N GLU A 319 -20.20 0.22 -6.46
CA GLU A 319 -20.00 1.65 -6.65
C GLU A 319 -21.22 2.44 -6.16
N GLU A 320 -22.42 1.93 -6.43
CA GLU A 320 -23.67 2.51 -5.93
C GLU A 320 -23.73 2.46 -4.40
N GLU A 321 -23.33 1.34 -3.77
CA GLU A 321 -23.25 1.22 -2.30
C GLU A 321 -22.23 2.21 -1.69
N ALA A 322 -21.06 2.38 -2.30
CA ALA A 322 -20.05 3.32 -1.83
C ALA A 322 -20.52 4.79 -1.96
N MET A 323 -21.16 5.14 -3.06
CA MET A 323 -21.76 6.47 -3.24
C MET A 323 -22.90 6.72 -2.24
N MET A 324 -23.77 5.74 -2.02
CA MET A 324 -24.83 5.80 -1.03
C MET A 324 -24.27 6.03 0.39
N ARG A 325 -23.18 5.37 0.77
CA ARG A 325 -22.51 5.59 2.07
C ARG A 325 -22.03 7.02 2.26
N ILE A 326 -21.40 7.60 1.23
CA ILE A 326 -20.92 9.00 1.27
C ILE A 326 -22.11 9.96 1.41
N GLU A 327 -23.18 9.75 0.64
CA GLU A 327 -24.38 10.58 0.70
C GLU A 327 -25.06 10.48 2.06
N LEU A 328 -25.24 9.26 2.57
CA LEU A 328 -25.82 9.01 3.88
C LEU A 328 -24.97 9.64 5.00
N GLY A 329 -23.65 9.57 4.92
CA GLY A 329 -22.75 10.20 5.89
C GLY A 329 -22.93 11.71 5.97
N ALA A 330 -23.08 12.38 4.82
CA ALA A 330 -23.36 13.81 4.77
C ALA A 330 -24.74 14.15 5.37
N LYS A 331 -25.78 13.33 5.12
CA LYS A 331 -27.12 13.51 5.68
C LYS A 331 -27.16 13.18 7.18
N LEU A 332 -26.44 12.17 7.64
CA LEU A 332 -26.37 11.76 9.06
C LEU A 332 -25.84 12.87 9.97
N LYS A 333 -24.88 13.65 9.47
CA LYS A 333 -24.33 14.80 10.22
C LYS A 333 -25.41 15.79 10.68
N HIS A 334 -26.48 15.94 9.93
CA HIS A 334 -27.60 16.84 10.23
C HIS A 334 -28.84 16.10 10.76
N ALA A 335 -28.78 14.79 10.94
CA ALA A 335 -29.96 14.00 11.32
C ALA A 335 -30.51 14.36 12.70
N ILE A 336 -29.64 14.75 13.67
CA ILE A 336 -30.04 15.23 15.00
C ILE A 336 -30.82 16.55 14.87
N GLU A 337 -30.26 17.53 14.17
CA GLU A 337 -30.86 18.85 13.96
C GLU A 337 -32.21 18.75 13.22
N ASN A 338 -32.28 17.87 12.24
CA ASN A 338 -33.47 17.66 11.40
C ASN A 338 -34.53 16.77 12.05
N LYS A 339 -34.32 16.30 13.32
CA LYS A 339 -35.24 15.41 14.04
C LYS A 339 -35.58 14.12 13.25
N GLN A 340 -34.58 13.56 12.56
CA GLN A 340 -34.70 12.34 11.78
C GLN A 340 -34.32 11.09 12.59
N LEU A 341 -33.77 11.29 13.79
CA LEU A 341 -33.43 10.21 14.71
C LEU A 341 -34.58 9.97 15.69
N MET A 342 -34.79 8.72 16.04
CA MET A 342 -35.74 8.30 17.05
C MET A 342 -35.22 7.05 17.77
N THR A 343 -35.59 6.89 19.01
CA THR A 343 -35.26 5.71 19.80
C THR A 343 -36.47 4.77 19.85
N TYR A 344 -36.22 3.52 19.48
CA TYR A 344 -37.14 2.42 19.73
C TYR A 344 -36.67 1.68 20.99
N TYR A 345 -37.60 1.08 21.70
CA TYR A 345 -37.32 0.39 22.95
C TYR A 345 -37.80 -1.05 22.85
N GLN A 346 -36.93 -1.98 23.19
CA GLN A 346 -37.28 -3.38 23.23
C GLN A 346 -37.32 -3.86 24.68
N PRO A 347 -38.48 -4.32 25.17
CA PRO A 347 -38.59 -4.81 26.53
C PRO A 347 -37.75 -6.07 26.76
N GLN A 348 -37.11 -6.11 27.91
CA GLN A 348 -36.45 -7.29 28.48
C GLN A 348 -37.33 -7.86 29.59
N TYR A 349 -37.60 -9.14 29.51
CA TYR A 349 -38.49 -9.82 30.43
C TYR A 349 -37.72 -10.73 31.39
N GLY A 350 -38.18 -10.83 32.61
CA GLY A 350 -37.70 -11.82 33.57
C GLY A 350 -37.93 -13.27 33.10
N PRO A 351 -37.41 -14.27 33.82
CA PRO A 351 -37.39 -15.68 33.39
C PRO A 351 -38.73 -16.24 32.98
N ALA A 352 -39.81 -15.81 33.63
CA ALA A 352 -41.18 -16.25 33.33
C ALA A 352 -41.80 -15.57 32.11
N GLY A 353 -41.12 -14.59 31.48
CA GLY A 353 -41.64 -13.85 30.32
C GLY A 353 -42.86 -12.96 30.60
N LYS A 354 -43.05 -12.53 31.85
CA LYS A 354 -44.24 -11.77 32.27
C LYS A 354 -43.92 -10.38 32.80
N GLU A 355 -42.81 -10.23 33.48
CA GLU A 355 -42.42 -8.99 34.13
C GLU A 355 -41.36 -8.30 33.28
N ILE A 356 -41.53 -7.01 33.02
CA ILE A 356 -40.52 -6.17 32.34
C ILE A 356 -39.49 -5.76 33.39
N ILE A 357 -38.22 -6.12 33.15
CA ILE A 357 -37.10 -5.83 34.04
C ILE A 357 -36.12 -4.81 33.46
N GLY A 358 -36.21 -4.55 32.17
CA GLY A 358 -35.41 -3.59 31.47
C GLY A 358 -35.93 -3.28 30.08
N PHE A 359 -35.28 -2.31 29.44
CA PHE A 359 -35.50 -1.95 28.04
C PHE A 359 -34.14 -1.75 27.35
N GLU A 360 -34.04 -2.22 26.14
CA GLU A 360 -32.90 -1.86 25.27
C GLU A 360 -33.30 -0.70 24.36
N ALA A 361 -32.51 0.39 24.40
CA ALA A 361 -32.68 1.56 23.56
C ALA A 361 -31.98 1.36 22.20
N LEU A 362 -32.76 1.32 21.15
CA LEU A 362 -32.33 1.00 19.81
C LEU A 362 -32.51 2.19 18.88
N LEU A 363 -31.44 2.82 18.47
CA LEU A 363 -31.45 3.97 17.56
C LEU A 363 -32.07 3.61 16.21
N ARG A 364 -32.92 4.49 15.69
CA ARG A 364 -33.52 4.42 14.36
C ARG A 364 -33.32 5.74 13.65
N TRP A 365 -33.10 5.67 12.35
CA TRP A 365 -32.97 6.83 11.49
C TRP A 365 -34.01 6.76 10.38
N GLU A 366 -34.90 7.73 10.34
CA GLU A 366 -35.89 7.89 9.27
C GLU A 366 -35.46 9.03 8.36
N LEU A 367 -35.21 8.71 7.11
CA LEU A 367 -34.81 9.65 6.07
C LEU A 367 -35.86 9.64 4.95
N GLU A 368 -36.55 10.77 4.74
CA GLU A 368 -37.53 10.94 3.68
C GLU A 368 -38.63 9.84 3.68
N GLY A 369 -39.09 9.42 4.87
CA GLY A 369 -40.09 8.38 5.05
C GLY A 369 -39.56 6.94 4.94
N THR A 370 -38.25 6.78 4.80
CA THR A 370 -37.60 5.46 4.72
C THR A 370 -36.72 5.21 5.95
N MET A 371 -36.88 4.04 6.58
CA MET A 371 -36.04 3.64 7.71
C MET A 371 -34.71 3.11 7.19
N ILE A 372 -33.64 3.79 7.58
CA ILE A 372 -32.27 3.38 7.24
C ILE A 372 -31.82 2.30 8.21
N SER A 373 -31.17 1.25 7.68
CA SER A 373 -30.67 0.14 8.49
C SER A 373 -29.66 0.60 9.54
N PRO A 374 -29.83 0.24 10.84
CA PRO A 374 -28.87 0.56 11.88
C PRO A 374 -27.44 0.08 11.58
N ILE A 375 -27.28 -1.11 11.05
CA ILE A 375 -25.98 -1.66 10.66
C ILE A 375 -25.25 -0.71 9.69
N LEU A 376 -25.99 -0.12 8.74
CA LEU A 376 -25.40 0.77 7.73
C LEU A 376 -25.02 2.13 8.33
N PHE A 377 -25.96 2.82 8.99
CA PHE A 377 -25.67 4.17 9.44
C PHE A 377 -24.79 4.24 10.70
N ILE A 378 -24.81 3.22 11.56
CA ILE A 378 -23.90 3.11 12.71
C ILE A 378 -22.46 2.93 12.21
N SER A 379 -22.22 2.05 11.22
CA SER A 379 -20.88 1.91 10.63
C SER A 379 -20.38 3.22 10.01
N ILE A 380 -21.24 3.98 9.32
CA ILE A 380 -20.92 5.31 8.78
C ILE A 380 -20.60 6.30 9.91
N ALA A 381 -21.36 6.27 11.00
CA ALA A 381 -21.14 7.13 12.17
C ALA A 381 -19.80 6.84 12.85
N GLU A 382 -19.44 5.57 12.97
CA GLU A 382 -18.14 5.15 13.49
C GLU A 382 -16.99 5.63 12.59
N GLU A 383 -17.07 5.40 11.28
CA GLU A 383 -16.04 5.81 10.31
C GLU A 383 -15.82 7.33 10.30
N SER A 384 -16.91 8.11 10.40
CA SER A 384 -16.88 9.58 10.36
C SER A 384 -16.64 10.25 11.72
N GLY A 385 -16.65 9.50 12.84
CA GLY A 385 -16.56 10.04 14.19
C GLY A 385 -17.87 10.62 14.76
N LEU A 386 -18.96 10.60 13.98
CA LEU A 386 -20.29 11.06 14.42
C LEU A 386 -20.91 10.17 15.50
N ILE A 387 -20.36 8.97 15.72
CA ILE A 387 -20.87 8.04 16.72
C ILE A 387 -20.87 8.60 18.14
N ASN A 388 -19.96 9.53 18.46
CA ASN A 388 -19.93 10.19 19.77
C ASN A 388 -21.16 11.07 19.97
N ASP A 389 -21.51 11.90 18.98
CA ASP A 389 -22.66 12.81 19.04
C ASP A 389 -23.97 12.03 19.04
N LEU A 390 -24.08 10.99 18.21
CA LEU A 390 -25.24 10.10 18.17
C LEU A 390 -25.41 9.34 19.47
N GLY A 391 -24.34 8.80 20.03
CA GLY A 391 -24.39 8.08 21.30
C GLY A 391 -24.80 8.97 22.46
N LEU A 392 -24.28 10.20 22.53
CA LEU A 392 -24.73 11.15 23.54
C LEU A 392 -26.21 11.52 23.37
N TRP A 393 -26.68 11.67 22.13
CA TRP A 393 -28.09 11.95 21.85
C TRP A 393 -28.99 10.78 22.32
N VAL A 394 -28.64 9.52 21.97
CA VAL A 394 -29.38 8.32 22.41
C VAL A 394 -29.39 8.21 23.93
N MET A 395 -28.26 8.43 24.57
CA MET A 395 -28.11 8.38 26.02
C MET A 395 -29.05 9.34 26.72
N ASN A 396 -29.07 10.60 26.28
CA ASN A 396 -29.96 11.61 26.84
C ASN A 396 -31.42 11.29 26.60
N ASP A 397 -31.78 10.82 25.40
CA ASP A 397 -33.17 10.45 25.06
C ASP A 397 -33.65 9.24 25.88
N ALA A 398 -32.82 8.20 25.94
CA ALA A 398 -33.14 6.98 26.70
C ALA A 398 -33.30 7.25 28.21
N CYS A 399 -32.38 8.02 28.80
CA CYS A 399 -32.46 8.37 30.22
C CYS A 399 -33.69 9.25 30.52
N ALA A 400 -33.97 10.24 29.67
CA ALA A 400 -35.17 11.08 29.84
C ALA A 400 -36.48 10.27 29.69
N GLN A 401 -36.51 9.34 28.73
CA GLN A 401 -37.68 8.51 28.49
C GLN A 401 -37.94 7.52 29.66
N LEU A 402 -36.89 6.91 30.20
CA LEU A 402 -37.01 6.05 31.38
C LEU A 402 -37.57 6.82 32.57
N LYS A 403 -37.05 8.04 32.83
CA LYS A 403 -37.54 8.92 33.89
C LYS A 403 -39.03 9.24 33.72
N TYR A 404 -39.42 9.58 32.48
CA TYR A 404 -40.83 9.84 32.16
C TYR A 404 -41.71 8.63 32.47
N TRP A 405 -41.33 7.42 32.12
CA TRP A 405 -42.11 6.20 32.41
C TRP A 405 -42.21 5.93 33.92
N GLN A 406 -41.12 6.14 34.67
CA GLN A 406 -41.13 6.00 36.13
C GLN A 406 -42.09 6.99 36.81
N GLU A 407 -42.11 8.23 36.36
CA GLU A 407 -42.90 9.30 37.00
C GLU A 407 -44.36 9.36 36.52
N GLN A 408 -44.59 9.11 35.22
CA GLN A 408 -45.89 9.33 34.60
C GLN A 408 -46.65 8.04 34.30
N CYS A 409 -45.98 6.91 34.11
CA CYS A 409 -46.60 5.66 33.76
C CYS A 409 -46.56 4.62 34.90
N GLY A 410 -45.93 4.95 36.02
CA GLY A 410 -45.87 4.06 37.19
C GLY A 410 -44.91 2.88 37.03
N LEU A 411 -43.94 3.00 36.14
CA LEU A 411 -42.91 1.98 35.96
C LEU A 411 -42.08 1.80 37.24
N ASP A 412 -41.80 0.55 37.59
CA ASP A 412 -40.99 0.24 38.78
C ASP A 412 -39.62 0.94 38.70
N PRO A 413 -39.18 1.66 39.73
CA PRO A 413 -37.91 2.36 39.77
C PRO A 413 -36.66 1.48 39.61
N SER A 414 -36.79 0.14 39.73
CA SER A 414 -35.69 -0.82 39.56
C SER A 414 -35.46 -1.23 38.11
N VAL A 415 -36.38 -0.91 37.20
CA VAL A 415 -36.28 -1.24 35.78
C VAL A 415 -35.11 -0.48 35.15
N THR A 416 -34.32 -1.20 34.36
CA THR A 416 -33.12 -0.64 33.71
C THR A 416 -33.37 -0.23 32.26
N ILE A 417 -32.53 0.68 31.76
CA ILE A 417 -32.45 0.99 30.34
C ILE A 417 -31.02 0.76 29.86
N SER A 418 -30.90 -0.08 28.84
CA SER A 418 -29.59 -0.40 28.24
C SER A 418 -29.37 0.43 26.98
N VAL A 419 -28.15 0.89 26.81
CA VAL A 419 -27.70 1.65 25.63
C VAL A 419 -26.43 1.03 25.06
N ASN A 420 -26.43 0.76 23.76
CA ASN A 420 -25.28 0.23 23.04
C ASN A 420 -24.16 1.28 22.92
N VAL A 421 -22.91 0.87 23.20
CA VAL A 421 -21.71 1.72 23.17
C VAL A 421 -20.64 1.09 22.28
N SER A 422 -20.10 1.85 21.33
CA SER A 422 -19.02 1.39 20.47
C SER A 422 -17.64 1.54 21.14
N SER A 423 -16.66 0.76 20.66
CA SER A 423 -15.25 0.89 21.10
C SER A 423 -14.68 2.31 20.87
N ARG A 424 -15.15 3.02 19.84
CA ARG A 424 -14.71 4.40 19.55
C ARG A 424 -15.24 5.39 20.58
N GLN A 425 -16.43 5.20 21.09
CA GLN A 425 -16.98 6.03 22.16
C GLN A 425 -16.22 5.81 23.47
N LEU A 426 -15.87 4.57 23.82
CA LEU A 426 -15.00 4.29 24.97
C LEU A 426 -13.62 4.94 24.86
N ALA A 427 -13.11 5.05 23.63
CA ALA A 427 -11.81 5.68 23.38
C ALA A 427 -11.84 7.22 23.45
N TYR A 428 -13.03 7.83 23.55
CA TYR A 428 -13.19 9.29 23.64
C TYR A 428 -12.96 9.78 25.09
N ASP A 429 -12.03 10.70 25.28
CA ASP A 429 -11.67 11.20 26.62
C ASP A 429 -12.83 11.88 27.38
N GLY A 430 -13.83 12.40 26.66
CA GLY A 430 -15.04 13.02 27.22
C GLY A 430 -16.17 12.05 27.57
N PHE A 431 -15.99 10.74 27.39
CA PHE A 431 -17.08 9.75 27.52
C PHE A 431 -17.71 9.73 28.92
N ILE A 432 -16.91 9.62 29.97
CA ILE A 432 -17.42 9.57 31.36
C ILE A 432 -18.13 10.87 31.72
N SER A 433 -17.56 12.04 31.39
CA SER A 433 -18.21 13.34 31.68
C SER A 433 -19.52 13.53 30.93
N SER A 434 -19.65 12.94 29.73
CA SER A 434 -20.91 12.94 28.98
C SER A 434 -21.99 12.11 29.67
N LEU A 435 -21.63 10.96 30.26
CA LEU A 435 -22.53 10.10 31.04
C LEU A 435 -22.98 10.80 32.32
N GLU A 436 -22.07 11.40 33.07
CA GLU A 436 -22.39 12.19 34.27
C GLU A 436 -23.40 13.30 33.94
N SER A 437 -23.17 14.04 32.86
CA SER A 437 -24.08 15.10 32.41
C SER A 437 -25.46 14.55 32.02
N ALA A 438 -25.55 13.39 31.37
CA ALA A 438 -26.81 12.76 30.99
C ALA A 438 -27.61 12.31 32.24
N LEU A 439 -26.94 11.73 33.25
CA LEU A 439 -27.53 11.34 34.51
C LEU A 439 -28.02 12.55 35.32
N GLU A 440 -27.20 13.61 35.40
CA GLU A 440 -27.59 14.85 36.07
C GLU A 440 -28.80 15.52 35.40
N THR A 441 -28.85 15.53 34.08
CA THR A 441 -29.94 16.17 33.32
C THR A 441 -31.25 15.38 33.46
N SER A 442 -31.18 14.05 33.35
CA SER A 442 -32.38 13.18 33.42
C SER A 442 -32.87 12.88 34.83
N GLN A 443 -32.00 13.02 35.84
CA GLN A 443 -32.31 12.73 37.24
C GLN A 443 -32.74 11.27 37.47
N ILE A 444 -32.27 10.31 36.65
CA ILE A 444 -32.45 8.89 36.89
C ILE A 444 -31.41 8.38 37.89
N SER A 445 -31.72 7.27 38.59
CA SER A 445 -30.71 6.57 39.37
C SER A 445 -29.66 5.97 38.44
N PRO A 446 -28.35 6.18 38.70
CA PRO A 446 -27.29 5.55 37.87
C PRO A 446 -27.44 4.05 37.70
N GLN A 447 -27.95 3.36 38.73
CA GLN A 447 -28.20 1.91 38.71
C GLN A 447 -29.27 1.45 37.71
N CYS A 448 -30.06 2.39 37.17
CA CYS A 448 -31.04 2.13 36.12
C CYS A 448 -30.46 2.23 34.71
N LEU A 449 -29.23 2.79 34.55
CA LEU A 449 -28.54 2.83 33.29
C LEU A 449 -27.60 1.64 33.15
N GLU A 450 -27.67 0.96 32.01
CA GLU A 450 -26.80 -0.15 31.63
C GLU A 450 -26.14 0.17 30.30
N LEU A 451 -24.83 -0.06 30.18
CA LEU A 451 -24.08 0.12 28.93
C LEU A 451 -23.76 -1.25 28.35
N GLU A 452 -24.15 -1.45 27.09
CA GLU A 452 -23.92 -2.68 26.36
C GLU A 452 -22.73 -2.52 25.40
N LEU A 453 -21.77 -3.44 25.47
CA LEU A 453 -20.59 -3.43 24.63
C LEU A 453 -20.40 -4.81 24.01
N THR A 454 -20.09 -4.85 22.72
CA THR A 454 -19.81 -6.12 22.07
C THR A 454 -18.56 -6.79 22.61
N GLU A 455 -18.53 -8.12 22.62
CA GLU A 455 -17.36 -8.92 23.02
C GLU A 455 -16.07 -8.43 22.34
N THR A 456 -16.13 -8.19 21.02
CA THR A 456 -15.01 -7.72 20.23
C THR A 456 -14.50 -6.33 20.68
N ALA A 457 -15.40 -5.43 21.05
CA ALA A 457 -15.04 -4.10 21.55
C ALA A 457 -14.26 -4.19 22.87
N VAL A 458 -14.69 -5.04 23.79
CA VAL A 458 -14.03 -5.26 25.09
C VAL A 458 -12.66 -5.92 24.90
N MET A 459 -12.56 -6.91 24.01
CA MET A 459 -11.31 -7.67 23.80
C MET A 459 -10.27 -6.91 22.96
N SER A 460 -10.62 -5.80 22.33
CA SER A 460 -9.66 -4.97 21.58
C SER A 460 -8.63 -4.26 22.46
N ASP A 461 -9.02 -3.82 23.67
CA ASP A 461 -8.15 -3.18 24.66
C ASP A 461 -8.69 -3.46 26.08
N PRO A 462 -8.44 -4.68 26.63
CA PRO A 462 -9.02 -5.11 27.91
C PRO A 462 -8.54 -4.28 29.11
N GLU A 463 -7.28 -3.78 29.08
CA GLU A 463 -6.72 -2.99 30.19
C GLU A 463 -7.42 -1.64 30.30
N ARG A 464 -7.59 -0.95 29.18
CA ARG A 464 -8.33 0.31 29.13
C ARG A 464 -9.82 0.12 29.50
N CYS A 465 -10.45 -0.95 29.02
CA CYS A 465 -11.81 -1.29 29.42
C CYS A 465 -11.95 -1.49 30.93
N ALA A 466 -11.00 -2.16 31.59
CA ALA A 466 -11.02 -2.38 33.03
C ALA A 466 -11.01 -1.06 33.80
N ASP A 467 -10.18 -0.09 33.38
CA ASP A 467 -10.12 1.23 33.99
C ASP A 467 -11.43 2.01 33.84
N ILE A 468 -12.02 1.99 32.64
CA ILE A 468 -13.29 2.66 32.36
C ILE A 468 -14.44 1.98 33.13
N PHE A 469 -14.52 0.65 33.10
CA PHE A 469 -15.60 -0.08 33.81
C PHE A 469 -15.52 0.13 35.33
N THR A 470 -14.32 0.25 35.90
CA THR A 470 -14.15 0.62 37.31
C THR A 470 -14.72 2.02 37.60
N GLN A 471 -14.53 2.98 36.69
CA GLN A 471 -15.13 4.32 36.83
C GLN A 471 -16.65 4.26 36.72
N LEU A 472 -17.19 3.48 35.77
CA LEU A 472 -18.65 3.27 35.62
C LEU A 472 -19.27 2.63 36.85
N GLN A 473 -18.63 1.61 37.40
CA GLN A 473 -19.06 0.95 38.64
C GLN A 473 -19.07 1.93 39.82
N ASN A 474 -18.06 2.80 39.95
CA ASN A 474 -18.02 3.83 40.98
C ASN A 474 -19.16 4.87 40.84
N LEU A 475 -19.62 5.14 39.63
CA LEU A 475 -20.82 5.94 39.36
C LEU A 475 -22.13 5.19 39.61
N GLY A 476 -22.08 3.87 39.74
CA GLY A 476 -23.23 3.00 39.90
C GLY A 476 -23.91 2.60 38.59
N ILE A 477 -23.25 2.83 37.43
CA ILE A 477 -23.73 2.45 36.10
C ILE A 477 -23.42 0.97 35.88
N LYS A 478 -24.35 0.21 35.32
CA LYS A 478 -24.17 -1.21 35.00
C LYS A 478 -23.48 -1.37 33.64
N VAL A 479 -22.72 -2.46 33.49
CA VAL A 479 -22.05 -2.83 32.24
C VAL A 479 -22.36 -4.26 31.87
N SER A 480 -22.75 -4.49 30.62
CA SER A 480 -22.97 -5.82 30.06
C SER A 480 -22.17 -6.04 28.78
N VAL A 481 -21.81 -7.31 28.55
CA VAL A 481 -21.15 -7.72 27.30
C VAL A 481 -22.19 -8.32 26.38
N ASP A 482 -22.28 -7.75 25.18
CA ASP A 482 -23.19 -8.16 24.13
C ASP A 482 -22.54 -9.07 23.09
N ASP A 483 -23.35 -9.80 22.29
CA ASP A 483 -22.95 -10.77 21.26
C ASP A 483 -22.00 -11.86 21.80
N PHE A 484 -22.13 -12.25 23.08
CA PHE A 484 -21.17 -13.15 23.74
C PHE A 484 -21.19 -14.56 23.15
N GLY A 485 -19.98 -15.08 22.86
CA GLY A 485 -19.72 -16.40 22.30
C GLY A 485 -19.45 -16.40 20.80
N THR A 486 -19.54 -15.26 20.13
CA THR A 486 -19.23 -15.13 18.69
C THR A 486 -17.75 -14.84 18.43
N GLY A 487 -16.99 -14.39 19.46
CA GLY A 487 -15.58 -14.01 19.41
C GLY A 487 -14.64 -14.99 20.10
N TYR A 488 -13.38 -14.58 20.24
CA TYR A 488 -12.33 -15.31 20.97
C TYR A 488 -12.15 -14.71 22.37
N SER A 489 -13.04 -15.01 23.31
CA SER A 489 -12.90 -14.53 24.67
C SER A 489 -11.82 -15.28 25.46
N SER A 490 -10.90 -14.54 26.06
CA SER A 490 -10.07 -15.07 27.13
C SER A 490 -10.83 -14.99 28.46
N LEU A 491 -11.22 -16.15 29.00
CA LEU A 491 -11.93 -16.25 30.29
C LEU A 491 -11.19 -15.55 31.44
N SER A 492 -9.86 -15.44 31.36
CA SER A 492 -9.05 -14.74 32.36
C SER A 492 -9.33 -13.24 32.39
N TYR A 493 -9.56 -12.61 31.23
CA TYR A 493 -9.91 -11.19 31.19
C TYR A 493 -11.34 -10.95 31.64
N LEU A 494 -12.28 -11.79 31.17
CA LEU A 494 -13.70 -11.67 31.57
C LEU A 494 -13.88 -11.71 33.10
N SER A 495 -13.15 -12.59 33.78
CA SER A 495 -13.21 -12.71 35.24
C SER A 495 -12.59 -11.53 36.00
N ALA A 496 -11.78 -10.72 35.34
CA ALA A 496 -11.12 -9.56 35.95
C ALA A 496 -11.88 -8.23 35.74
N LEU A 497 -12.85 -8.21 34.80
CA LEU A 497 -13.63 -7.02 34.50
C LEU A 497 -14.84 -6.88 35.44
N PRO A 498 -15.13 -5.67 35.94
CA PRO A 498 -16.34 -5.43 36.74
C PRO A 498 -17.56 -5.32 35.83
N LEU A 499 -18.17 -6.47 35.55
CA LEU A 499 -19.36 -6.64 34.73
C LEU A 499 -20.58 -6.97 35.56
N ASP A 500 -21.79 -6.68 35.06
CA ASP A 500 -23.06 -6.99 35.69
C ASP A 500 -23.83 -8.11 34.96
N ALA A 501 -23.74 -8.17 33.63
CA ALA A 501 -24.45 -9.14 32.82
C ALA A 501 -23.69 -9.58 31.56
N LEU A 502 -24.08 -10.75 31.04
CA LEU A 502 -23.69 -11.25 29.70
C LEU A 502 -24.96 -11.48 28.86
N LYS A 503 -24.93 -11.03 27.59
CA LYS A 503 -26.04 -11.25 26.64
C LYS A 503 -25.63 -12.38 25.68
N ILE A 504 -26.46 -13.42 25.60
CA ILE A 504 -26.26 -14.55 24.69
C ILE A 504 -26.77 -14.14 23.32
N ASP A 505 -25.86 -14.15 22.34
CA ASP A 505 -26.16 -13.75 20.96
C ASP A 505 -27.29 -14.63 20.35
N ARG A 506 -28.11 -13.99 19.53
CA ARG A 506 -29.22 -14.61 18.81
C ARG A 506 -28.83 -15.86 18.03
N SER A 507 -27.61 -15.96 17.50
CA SER A 507 -27.16 -17.11 16.70
C SER A 507 -27.18 -18.42 17.50
N PHE A 508 -26.94 -18.37 18.80
CA PHE A 508 -27.04 -19.55 19.69
C PHE A 508 -28.47 -19.88 20.09
N VAL A 509 -29.33 -18.87 20.17
CA VAL A 509 -30.75 -19.04 20.59
C VAL A 509 -31.64 -19.48 19.43
N SER A 510 -31.39 -18.99 18.20
CA SER A 510 -32.26 -19.23 17.04
C SER A 510 -32.48 -20.71 16.73
N ASN A 511 -31.44 -21.55 16.80
CA ASN A 511 -31.52 -22.99 16.52
C ASN A 511 -31.38 -23.88 17.75
N ILE A 512 -31.60 -23.34 18.96
CA ILE A 512 -31.32 -24.01 20.23
C ILE A 512 -32.12 -25.29 20.44
N ILE A 513 -33.29 -25.43 19.81
CA ILE A 513 -34.14 -26.61 19.97
C ILE A 513 -33.61 -27.80 19.16
N ASP A 514 -33.11 -27.55 17.95
CA ASP A 514 -32.71 -28.59 17.00
C ASP A 514 -31.21 -28.88 17.01
N ASP A 515 -30.40 -27.94 17.47
CA ASP A 515 -28.91 -28.04 17.46
C ASP A 515 -28.36 -28.31 18.87
N LYS A 516 -27.92 -29.56 19.10
CA LYS A 516 -27.25 -29.96 20.35
C LYS A 516 -25.99 -29.16 20.68
N LYS A 517 -25.30 -28.65 19.67
CA LYS A 517 -24.12 -27.82 19.88
C LYS A 517 -24.50 -26.47 20.49
N ASN A 518 -25.52 -25.81 19.92
CA ASN A 518 -26.05 -24.56 20.46
C ASN A 518 -26.62 -24.74 21.86
N GLN A 519 -27.34 -25.86 22.14
CA GLN A 519 -27.77 -26.20 23.48
C GLN A 519 -26.61 -26.26 24.48
N SER A 520 -25.53 -26.96 24.11
CA SER A 520 -24.35 -27.12 24.98
C SER A 520 -23.63 -25.79 25.22
N ILE A 521 -23.50 -24.97 24.18
CA ILE A 521 -22.88 -23.64 24.26
C ILE A 521 -23.71 -22.73 25.17
N THR A 522 -25.01 -22.62 24.95
CA THR A 522 -25.91 -21.79 25.76
C THR A 522 -25.89 -22.20 27.24
N LYS A 523 -25.94 -23.50 27.54
CA LYS A 523 -25.79 -23.99 28.92
C LYS A 523 -24.46 -23.63 29.53
N ALA A 524 -23.38 -23.74 28.76
CA ALA A 524 -22.05 -23.39 29.22
C ALA A 524 -21.92 -21.88 29.50
N ILE A 525 -22.51 -21.01 28.66
CA ILE A 525 -22.54 -19.57 28.88
C ILE A 525 -23.29 -19.23 30.16
N ILE A 526 -24.51 -19.79 30.35
CA ILE A 526 -25.33 -19.57 31.56
C ILE A 526 -24.54 -19.99 32.80
N GLY A 527 -23.97 -21.20 32.80
CA GLY A 527 -23.23 -21.73 33.94
C GLY A 527 -21.95 -20.91 34.25
N LEU A 528 -21.24 -20.45 33.22
CA LEU A 528 -20.10 -19.60 33.37
C LEU A 528 -20.48 -18.25 33.99
N SER A 529 -21.49 -17.58 33.44
CA SER A 529 -21.95 -16.28 33.92
C SER A 529 -22.32 -16.33 35.40
N HIS A 530 -23.11 -17.32 35.82
CA HIS A 530 -23.49 -17.50 37.22
C HIS A 530 -22.28 -17.82 38.12
N SER A 531 -21.28 -18.56 37.61
CA SER A 531 -20.05 -18.82 38.35
C SER A 531 -19.21 -17.56 38.57
N LEU A 532 -19.36 -16.57 37.70
CA LEU A 532 -18.74 -15.23 37.81
C LEU A 532 -19.62 -14.22 38.56
N GLY A 533 -20.82 -14.60 38.97
CA GLY A 533 -21.76 -13.70 39.65
C GLY A 533 -22.51 -12.74 38.72
N LEU A 534 -22.48 -13.03 37.39
CA LEU A 534 -23.11 -12.20 36.37
C LEU A 534 -24.53 -12.68 36.04
N LYS A 535 -25.41 -11.75 35.67
CA LYS A 535 -26.71 -12.06 35.09
C LYS A 535 -26.60 -12.51 33.65
N VAL A 536 -27.58 -13.27 33.16
CA VAL A 536 -27.62 -13.72 31.77
C VAL A 536 -28.90 -13.23 31.10
N VAL A 537 -28.76 -12.57 29.97
CA VAL A 537 -29.85 -12.15 29.10
C VAL A 537 -29.76 -12.95 27.80
N ALA A 538 -30.84 -13.64 27.41
CA ALA A 538 -30.89 -14.34 26.12
C ALA A 538 -31.60 -13.50 25.06
N GLU A 539 -30.94 -13.34 23.91
CA GLU A 539 -31.45 -12.55 22.79
C GLU A 539 -32.09 -13.40 21.69
N GLY A 540 -33.00 -12.78 20.93
CA GLY A 540 -33.60 -13.40 19.76
C GLY A 540 -34.53 -14.57 20.09
N VAL A 541 -35.21 -14.51 21.21
CA VAL A 541 -36.24 -15.50 21.56
C VAL A 541 -37.49 -15.32 20.69
N GLU A 542 -37.76 -16.29 19.81
CA GLU A 542 -38.82 -16.22 18.81
C GLU A 542 -39.94 -17.29 19.05
N THR A 543 -39.65 -18.32 19.84
CA THR A 543 -40.59 -19.42 20.06
C THR A 543 -40.74 -19.77 21.54
N ILE A 544 -41.92 -20.30 21.92
CA ILE A 544 -42.23 -20.76 23.29
C ILE A 544 -41.25 -21.89 23.70
N ALA A 545 -40.83 -22.74 22.77
CA ALA A 545 -39.89 -23.82 23.06
C ALA A 545 -38.51 -23.27 23.46
N GLN A 546 -38.01 -22.21 22.78
CA GLN A 546 -36.77 -21.52 23.15
C GLN A 546 -36.90 -20.90 24.56
N GLN A 547 -38.00 -20.22 24.84
CA GLN A 547 -38.27 -19.63 26.15
C GLN A 547 -38.23 -20.69 27.27
N HIS A 548 -38.93 -21.82 27.10
CA HIS A 548 -38.91 -22.90 28.08
C HIS A 548 -37.51 -23.45 28.30
N PHE A 549 -36.78 -23.69 27.21
CA PHE A 549 -35.39 -24.19 27.30
C PHE A 549 -34.49 -23.25 28.11
N LEU A 550 -34.58 -21.95 27.87
CA LEU A 550 -33.79 -20.93 28.57
C LEU A 550 -34.18 -20.84 30.05
N MET A 551 -35.47 -20.85 30.33
CA MET A 551 -36.02 -20.86 31.70
C MET A 551 -35.55 -22.10 32.49
N ASP A 552 -35.65 -23.29 31.88
CA ASP A 552 -35.25 -24.56 32.50
C ASP A 552 -33.74 -24.64 32.79
N ASN A 553 -32.92 -23.85 32.06
CA ASN A 553 -31.49 -23.79 32.27
C ASN A 553 -31.04 -22.57 33.10
N GLY A 554 -31.99 -21.80 33.66
CA GLY A 554 -31.71 -20.74 34.62
C GLY A 554 -31.30 -19.40 34.00
N CYS A 555 -31.72 -19.09 32.77
CA CYS A 555 -31.51 -17.76 32.19
C CYS A 555 -32.28 -16.70 32.99
N ASP A 556 -31.62 -15.57 33.32
CA ASP A 556 -32.17 -14.54 34.22
C ASP A 556 -33.13 -13.58 33.52
N ALA A 557 -32.91 -13.33 32.22
CA ALA A 557 -33.71 -12.45 31.40
C ALA A 557 -33.79 -12.91 29.94
N MET A 558 -34.80 -12.50 29.23
CA MET A 558 -35.04 -12.85 27.84
C MET A 558 -35.56 -11.66 27.04
N GLN A 559 -35.09 -11.56 25.81
CA GLN A 559 -35.49 -10.54 24.84
C GLN A 559 -35.72 -11.20 23.49
N GLY A 560 -36.77 -10.81 22.77
CA GLY A 560 -37.02 -11.35 21.43
C GLY A 560 -38.44 -11.14 20.93
N PHE A 561 -38.67 -11.47 19.66
CA PHE A 561 -39.95 -11.20 18.98
C PHE A 561 -41.11 -12.03 19.47
N LEU A 562 -40.87 -13.11 20.20
CA LEU A 562 -41.92 -13.82 20.90
C LEU A 562 -42.58 -12.95 21.97
N LEU A 563 -41.77 -12.15 22.67
CA LEU A 563 -42.20 -11.33 23.81
C LEU A 563 -42.64 -9.95 23.36
N SER A 564 -41.73 -9.23 22.67
CA SER A 564 -42.03 -7.95 22.05
C SER A 564 -41.01 -7.63 20.97
N LYS A 565 -41.45 -6.96 19.91
CA LYS A 565 -40.53 -6.28 18.95
C LYS A 565 -40.06 -4.95 19.54
N PRO A 566 -38.99 -4.35 19.02
CA PRO A 566 -38.68 -2.95 19.31
C PRO A 566 -39.85 -2.04 18.93
N LEU A 567 -40.28 -1.19 19.84
CA LEU A 567 -41.45 -0.32 19.69
C LEU A 567 -41.09 1.14 19.96
N PRO A 568 -41.76 2.11 19.35
CA PRO A 568 -41.68 3.51 19.74
C PRO A 568 -42.13 3.71 21.20
N ALA A 569 -41.66 4.76 21.86
CA ALA A 569 -41.97 5.03 23.27
C ALA A 569 -43.48 5.01 23.61
N LYS A 570 -44.30 5.59 22.73
CA LYS A 570 -45.77 5.60 22.89
C LYS A 570 -46.41 4.20 22.92
N ASP A 571 -45.87 3.29 22.14
CA ASP A 571 -46.41 1.92 22.08
C ASP A 571 -45.93 1.09 23.29
N ILE A 572 -44.77 1.42 23.87
CA ILE A 572 -44.32 0.87 25.15
C ILE A 572 -45.24 1.28 26.29
N GLU A 573 -45.74 2.53 26.33
CA GLU A 573 -46.66 3.01 27.35
C GLU A 573 -47.96 2.16 27.46
N ALA A 574 -48.35 1.52 26.35
CA ALA A 574 -49.48 0.61 26.34
C ALA A 574 -49.18 -0.77 26.97
N LEU A 575 -47.91 -1.09 27.21
CA LEU A 575 -47.47 -2.34 27.85
C LEU A 575 -47.20 -2.16 29.36
N LEU A 576 -47.00 -0.90 29.81
CA LEU A 576 -46.80 -0.54 31.22
C LEU A 576 -48.14 -0.44 31.97
#